data_4147246ac8d46455874d39d77cce127e
#
_entry.id   4147246ac8d46455874d39d77cce127e
#
_cell.length_a   1.000
_cell.length_b   1.000
_cell.length_c   1.000
_cell.angle_alpha   90.00
_cell.angle_beta   90.00
_cell.angle_gamma   90.00
#
_symmetry.space_group_name_H-M   'P 1'
#
loop_
_entity.id
_entity.type
_entity.pdbx_description
1 polymer ?
#
loop_
_entity_poly.entity_id
_entity_poly.type
_entity_poly.pdbx_seq_one_letter_code
_entity_poly.pdbx_strand_id
1 'polypeptide(L)'
;HGPEIAGGPPGSPDEDGDRFIEIWNLVFMQYEQFETRRAPLPRPSIDTGMGLERIGAVLQGKHDNYDTDLMRGLIEASAQATGADPDGPGAVHHRVIADHLRATAFLIADGVTPSNEGRGYVLRRIMRRAMRHAHLLGADDPVMHRLVPALVQRMGQAFPELARARSAVEETLRLEETRFKHTLERGLRLLDEELDRLGDGALLPGAAAFKLYDTYGFPLDLTQDALRERGRGVDIAGFEAAMAEQKARARAAWSGSGEAADESIWFDIREEVGATEFLGYDSEIAEGTVRALVSGADRVGSAQAGAEVRLVANQTPFYAEAGGQVGDAGEIVTSGGRAEVSTVRKRAGALHVHEARVVEGEIVQGAPARFIVDRARRAAIRANHSATHLLHEALRMTLGDHVAQRGSLVAPDRLRFDFAHQKAMTEEERARIEAEVNGYIRQDAEVTTRVMTPEDAQAAGARALFGEKYGEEVRVVGMGVRPEGETGPAGRIYSLELCGGTHVRRTGEIGLFRLVGEAASAAGVRRVEALTGEAALERDRAQERALGVIAEALRCAPEEAPARVA
;
A
#
# COMPACT_ATOMS: atom_id res chain seq x y z
N HIS A 1 -37.17 -8.84 18.48
CA HIS A 1 -38.26 -7.83 18.42
C HIS A 1 -39.57 -8.45 18.87
N GLY A 2 -40.59 -7.63 19.12
CA GLY A 2 -41.90 -8.03 19.65
C GLY A 2 -42.74 -8.83 18.64
N PRO A 3 -43.88 -9.39 19.10
CA PRO A 3 -44.75 -10.21 18.25
C PRO A 3 -45.46 -9.42 17.13
N GLU A 4 -45.45 -8.09 17.17
CA GLU A 4 -45.97 -7.18 16.14
C GLU A 4 -45.05 -7.09 14.92
N ILE A 5 -43.80 -7.55 15.00
CA ILE A 5 -42.86 -7.59 13.88
C ILE A 5 -43.00 -8.95 13.20
N ALA A 6 -43.10 -8.95 11.87
CA ALA A 6 -43.19 -10.16 11.07
C ALA A 6 -41.85 -10.95 11.11
N GLY A 7 -41.96 -12.27 11.16
CA GLY A 7 -40.83 -13.19 11.13
C GLY A 7 -40.95 -14.31 12.16
N GLY A 8 -40.37 -15.44 11.83
CA GLY A 8 -40.29 -16.64 12.65
C GLY A 8 -38.87 -16.90 13.19
N PRO A 9 -38.71 -17.81 14.15
CA PRO A 9 -37.40 -18.19 14.64
C PRO A 9 -36.56 -18.87 13.53
N PRO A 10 -35.22 -18.88 13.64
CA PRO A 10 -34.35 -19.54 12.69
C PRO A 10 -34.75 -20.98 12.42
N GLY A 11 -34.79 -21.39 11.15
CA GLY A 11 -35.25 -22.70 10.71
C GLY A 11 -36.76 -22.82 10.52
N SER A 12 -37.55 -21.76 10.76
CA SER A 12 -38.98 -21.73 10.46
C SER A 12 -39.25 -21.24 9.02
N PRO A 13 -40.46 -21.53 8.45
CA PRO A 13 -40.82 -21.04 7.13
C PRO A 13 -40.81 -19.52 6.98
N ASP A 14 -40.95 -18.78 8.10
CA ASP A 14 -41.04 -17.32 8.15
C ASP A 14 -39.76 -16.67 8.71
N GLU A 15 -38.60 -17.36 8.64
CA GLU A 15 -37.32 -16.89 9.20
C GLU A 15 -36.77 -15.61 8.56
N ASP A 16 -37.17 -15.28 7.34
CA ASP A 16 -36.71 -14.11 6.59
C ASP A 16 -37.26 -12.75 7.13
N GLY A 17 -38.05 -12.76 8.20
CA GLY A 17 -38.59 -11.54 8.77
C GLY A 17 -37.69 -10.87 9.80
N ASP A 18 -37.93 -9.58 10.06
CA ASP A 18 -37.10 -8.74 10.95
C ASP A 18 -37.33 -8.99 12.46
N ARG A 19 -38.18 -9.95 12.84
CA ARG A 19 -38.50 -10.23 14.24
C ARG A 19 -37.35 -10.86 15.01
N PHE A 20 -36.62 -11.79 14.36
CA PHE A 20 -35.48 -12.49 14.93
C PHE A 20 -34.20 -12.03 14.20
N ILE A 21 -33.38 -11.25 14.86
CA ILE A 21 -32.14 -10.73 14.30
C ILE A 21 -30.96 -11.44 14.95
N GLU A 22 -30.11 -12.04 14.12
CA GLU A 22 -28.85 -12.62 14.56
C GLU A 22 -27.93 -11.53 15.15
N ILE A 23 -27.51 -11.71 16.40
CA ILE A 23 -26.56 -10.81 17.06
C ILE A 23 -25.17 -11.42 17.20
N TRP A 24 -25.09 -12.75 17.18
CA TRP A 24 -23.87 -13.51 17.38
C TRP A 24 -23.98 -14.85 16.66
N ASN A 25 -22.90 -15.26 15.96
CA ASN A 25 -22.83 -16.58 15.35
C ASN A 25 -21.56 -17.31 15.76
N LEU A 26 -21.58 -18.64 15.64
CA LEU A 26 -20.48 -19.55 15.89
C LEU A 26 -20.24 -20.36 14.61
N VAL A 27 -19.02 -20.31 14.08
CA VAL A 27 -18.61 -21.05 12.88
C VAL A 27 -17.68 -22.20 13.30
N PHE A 28 -18.12 -23.42 13.06
CA PHE A 28 -17.35 -24.63 13.37
C PHE A 28 -16.54 -25.01 12.14
N MET A 29 -15.26 -24.64 12.12
CA MET A 29 -14.34 -24.95 11.03
C MET A 29 -13.83 -26.38 11.21
N GLN A 30 -14.26 -27.31 10.35
CA GLN A 30 -13.92 -28.71 10.39
C GLN A 30 -13.08 -29.15 9.19
N TYR A 31 -13.11 -28.38 8.10
CA TYR A 31 -12.55 -28.77 6.82
C TYR A 31 -11.77 -27.61 6.17
N GLU A 32 -10.76 -27.99 5.41
CA GLU A 32 -10.08 -27.12 4.47
C GLU A 32 -10.61 -27.40 3.07
N GLN A 33 -11.03 -26.36 2.34
CA GLN A 33 -11.57 -26.45 0.98
C GLN A 33 -10.46 -26.12 -0.01
N PHE A 34 -10.08 -27.11 -0.82
CA PHE A 34 -9.23 -26.93 -1.99
C PHE A 34 -10.10 -26.82 -3.26
N GLU A 35 -9.51 -26.46 -4.39
CA GLU A 35 -10.25 -26.33 -5.66
C GLU A 35 -11.04 -27.60 -6.05
N THR A 36 -10.45 -28.79 -5.86
CA THR A 36 -11.02 -30.06 -6.29
C THR A 36 -11.37 -31.02 -5.16
N ARG A 37 -11.00 -30.72 -3.91
CA ARG A 37 -11.24 -31.61 -2.77
C ARG A 37 -11.50 -30.84 -1.49
N ARG A 38 -12.13 -31.53 -0.54
CA ARG A 38 -12.32 -31.08 0.83
C ARG A 38 -11.60 -32.04 1.78
N ALA A 39 -10.75 -31.54 2.65
CA ALA A 39 -10.00 -32.33 3.62
C ALA A 39 -10.35 -31.93 5.07
N PRO A 40 -10.44 -32.87 6.01
CA PRO A 40 -10.59 -32.51 7.43
C PRO A 40 -9.40 -31.71 7.92
N LEU A 41 -9.65 -30.70 8.75
CA LEU A 41 -8.60 -29.99 9.45
C LEU A 41 -7.94 -30.91 10.50
N PRO A 42 -6.61 -30.86 10.66
CA PRO A 42 -5.90 -31.61 11.70
C PRO A 42 -6.38 -31.29 13.13
N ARG A 43 -6.82 -30.05 13.34
CA ARG A 43 -7.44 -29.55 14.56
C ARG A 43 -8.64 -28.70 14.18
N PRO A 44 -9.88 -29.20 14.35
CA PRO A 44 -11.07 -28.40 14.19
C PRO A 44 -11.03 -27.20 15.15
N SER A 45 -11.50 -26.04 14.68
CA SER A 45 -11.54 -24.81 15.46
C SER A 45 -12.91 -24.16 15.36
N ILE A 46 -13.17 -23.24 16.29
CA ILE A 46 -14.40 -22.45 16.31
C ILE A 46 -14.00 -21.00 16.11
N ASP A 47 -14.63 -20.35 15.13
CA ASP A 47 -14.60 -18.91 14.97
C ASP A 47 -15.96 -18.34 15.40
N THR A 48 -15.98 -17.08 15.80
CA THR A 48 -17.19 -16.43 16.30
C THR A 48 -17.22 -14.97 15.86
N GLY A 49 -18.40 -14.49 15.48
CA GLY A 49 -18.66 -13.10 15.12
C GLY A 49 -19.87 -12.54 15.84
N MET A 50 -19.72 -11.37 16.47
CA MET A 50 -20.81 -10.65 17.13
C MET A 50 -20.93 -9.24 16.54
N GLY A 51 -22.14 -8.85 16.14
CA GLY A 51 -22.39 -7.49 15.64
C GLY A 51 -22.40 -6.47 16.79
N LEU A 52 -21.41 -5.56 16.82
CA LEU A 52 -21.29 -4.52 17.85
C LEU A 52 -22.56 -3.67 17.95
N GLU A 53 -23.08 -3.20 16.83
CA GLU A 53 -24.29 -2.37 16.79
C GLU A 53 -25.53 -3.15 17.21
N ARG A 54 -25.61 -4.42 16.77
CA ARG A 54 -26.76 -5.28 17.11
C ARG A 54 -26.82 -5.57 18.61
N ILE A 55 -25.69 -5.95 19.23
CA ILE A 55 -25.66 -6.17 20.68
C ILE A 55 -25.81 -4.85 21.44
N GLY A 56 -25.25 -3.74 20.93
CA GLY A 56 -25.41 -2.40 21.48
C GLY A 56 -26.86 -1.96 21.49
N ALA A 57 -27.61 -2.19 20.41
CA ALA A 57 -29.05 -1.91 20.34
C ALA A 57 -29.84 -2.72 21.38
N VAL A 58 -29.57 -4.02 21.50
CA VAL A 58 -30.22 -4.88 22.53
C VAL A 58 -29.94 -4.36 23.92
N LEU A 59 -28.70 -4.04 24.26
CA LEU A 59 -28.32 -3.56 25.60
C LEU A 59 -28.91 -2.17 25.93
N GLN A 60 -29.12 -1.33 24.92
CA GLN A 60 -29.76 -0.01 25.06
C GLN A 60 -31.29 -0.05 24.93
N GLY A 61 -31.89 -1.24 24.76
CA GLY A 61 -33.33 -1.41 24.59
C GLY A 61 -33.86 -0.78 23.28
N LYS A 62 -33.02 -0.72 22.23
CA LYS A 62 -33.36 -0.19 20.91
C LYS A 62 -33.71 -1.31 19.94
N HIS A 63 -34.56 -1.01 18.96
CA HIS A 63 -34.94 -1.96 17.91
C HIS A 63 -34.14 -1.75 16.61
N ASP A 64 -33.51 -0.58 16.43
CA ASP A 64 -32.74 -0.22 15.27
C ASP A 64 -31.30 0.13 15.69
N ASN A 65 -30.32 -0.33 14.93
CA ASN A 65 -28.90 -0.01 15.14
C ASN A 65 -28.64 1.50 15.07
N TYR A 66 -29.40 2.21 14.24
CA TYR A 66 -29.28 3.66 14.06
C TYR A 66 -29.85 4.48 15.23
N ASP A 67 -30.59 3.84 16.12
CA ASP A 67 -31.11 4.47 17.34
C ASP A 67 -30.17 4.33 18.55
N THR A 68 -29.07 3.59 18.39
CA THR A 68 -28.01 3.52 19.40
C THR A 68 -27.36 4.89 19.60
N ASP A 69 -26.84 5.14 20.79
CA ASP A 69 -26.22 6.42 21.16
C ASP A 69 -25.10 6.84 20.19
N LEU A 70 -24.31 5.86 19.73
CA LEU A 70 -23.24 6.06 18.75
C LEU A 70 -23.79 6.54 17.40
N MET A 71 -24.68 5.75 16.80
CA MET A 71 -25.18 6.03 15.45
C MET A 71 -26.10 7.25 15.43
N ARG A 72 -26.95 7.38 16.43
CA ARG A 72 -27.84 8.55 16.57
C ARG A 72 -27.07 9.86 16.64
N GLY A 73 -25.96 9.87 17.37
CA GLY A 73 -25.15 11.07 17.45
C GLY A 73 -24.40 11.43 16.18
N LEU A 74 -24.06 10.47 15.31
CA LEU A 74 -23.53 10.75 13.98
C LEU A 74 -24.62 11.25 13.04
N ILE A 75 -25.85 10.72 13.15
CA ILE A 75 -27.04 11.19 12.43
C ILE A 75 -27.36 12.65 12.78
N GLU A 76 -27.31 13.00 14.05
CA GLU A 76 -27.52 14.38 14.53
C GLU A 76 -26.44 15.33 14.03
N ALA A 77 -25.17 14.89 14.01
CA ALA A 77 -24.08 15.67 13.43
C ALA A 77 -24.28 15.88 11.91
N SER A 78 -24.75 14.86 11.20
CA SER A 78 -25.13 14.97 9.78
C SER A 78 -26.27 15.95 9.58
N ALA A 79 -27.30 15.91 10.42
CA ALA A 79 -28.42 16.85 10.37
C ALA A 79 -27.97 18.30 10.59
N GLN A 80 -27.09 18.55 11.56
CA GLN A 80 -26.51 19.88 11.79
C GLN A 80 -25.68 20.38 10.61
N ALA A 81 -24.92 19.48 9.97
CA ALA A 81 -24.06 19.84 8.85
C ALA A 81 -24.82 20.13 7.55
N THR A 82 -25.94 19.45 7.32
CA THR A 82 -26.78 19.59 6.12
C THR A 82 -27.97 20.53 6.30
N GLY A 83 -28.39 20.80 7.54
CA GLY A 83 -29.61 21.55 7.85
C GLY A 83 -30.90 20.77 7.63
N ALA A 84 -30.83 19.47 7.36
CA ALA A 84 -32.00 18.61 7.11
C ALA A 84 -32.46 17.89 8.39
N ASP A 85 -33.79 17.63 8.50
CA ASP A 85 -34.38 16.92 9.64
C ASP A 85 -33.92 15.46 9.66
N PRO A 86 -33.30 14.99 10.78
CA PRO A 86 -32.79 13.62 10.89
C PRO A 86 -33.91 12.55 10.95
N ASP A 87 -35.13 12.94 11.33
CA ASP A 87 -36.30 12.06 11.46
C ASP A 87 -37.35 12.31 10.37
N GLY A 88 -37.05 13.22 9.44
CA GLY A 88 -37.91 13.58 8.32
C GLY A 88 -37.84 12.58 7.14
N PRO A 89 -38.39 12.96 5.99
CA PRO A 89 -38.37 12.12 4.77
C PRO A 89 -36.97 11.72 4.31
N GLY A 90 -35.94 12.50 4.69
CA GLY A 90 -34.53 12.25 4.39
C GLY A 90 -33.78 11.37 5.39
N ALA A 91 -34.46 10.80 6.41
CA ALA A 91 -33.81 10.03 7.49
C ALA A 91 -32.86 8.91 6.98
N VAL A 92 -33.22 8.22 5.90
CA VAL A 92 -32.39 7.17 5.28
C VAL A 92 -31.05 7.70 4.80
N HIS A 93 -30.99 8.95 4.33
CA HIS A 93 -29.74 9.55 3.85
C HIS A 93 -28.78 9.82 5.03
N HIS A 94 -29.27 10.30 6.16
CA HIS A 94 -28.46 10.49 7.37
C HIS A 94 -27.90 9.17 7.91
N ARG A 95 -28.67 8.08 7.86
CA ARG A 95 -28.21 6.73 8.24
C ARG A 95 -27.04 6.26 7.36
N VAL A 96 -27.17 6.42 6.04
CA VAL A 96 -26.08 6.07 5.10
C VAL A 96 -24.84 6.93 5.34
N ILE A 97 -25.01 8.24 5.56
CA ILE A 97 -23.89 9.14 5.87
C ILE A 97 -23.16 8.70 7.14
N ALA A 98 -23.88 8.41 8.22
CA ALA A 98 -23.31 8.00 9.50
C ALA A 98 -22.52 6.68 9.37
N ASP A 99 -23.10 5.66 8.75
CA ASP A 99 -22.49 4.37 8.54
C ASP A 99 -21.23 4.47 7.67
N HIS A 100 -21.34 5.15 6.54
CA HIS A 100 -20.24 5.28 5.58
C HIS A 100 -19.13 6.22 6.05
N LEU A 101 -19.45 7.25 6.84
CA LEU A 101 -18.45 8.08 7.52
C LEU A 101 -17.56 7.23 8.42
N ARG A 102 -18.18 6.40 9.26
CA ARG A 102 -17.47 5.50 10.16
C ARG A 102 -16.58 4.53 9.39
N ALA A 103 -17.15 3.79 8.42
CA ALA A 103 -16.39 2.86 7.60
C ALA A 103 -15.21 3.53 6.87
N THR A 104 -15.44 4.70 6.30
CA THR A 104 -14.42 5.50 5.61
C THR A 104 -13.30 5.93 6.56
N ALA A 105 -13.65 6.45 7.74
CA ALA A 105 -12.66 6.95 8.69
C ALA A 105 -11.74 5.82 9.20
N PHE A 106 -12.28 4.65 9.52
CA PHE A 106 -11.49 3.49 9.93
C PHE A 106 -10.59 2.99 8.80
N LEU A 107 -11.12 2.85 7.58
CA LEU A 107 -10.30 2.42 6.43
C LEU A 107 -9.15 3.39 6.16
N ILE A 108 -9.35 4.70 6.29
CA ILE A 108 -8.29 5.69 6.13
C ILE A 108 -7.30 5.62 7.30
N ALA A 109 -7.78 5.47 8.54
CA ALA A 109 -6.93 5.32 9.72
C ALA A 109 -6.04 4.07 9.61
N ASP A 110 -6.57 2.98 9.05
CA ASP A 110 -5.84 1.76 8.70
C ASP A 110 -4.95 1.91 7.44
N GLY A 111 -4.84 3.10 6.89
CA GLY A 111 -3.94 3.42 5.81
C GLY A 111 -4.46 3.11 4.41
N VAL A 112 -5.73 2.79 4.20
CA VAL A 112 -6.32 2.70 2.86
C VAL A 112 -6.54 4.09 2.30
N THR A 113 -6.08 4.34 1.07
CA THR A 113 -6.32 5.60 0.35
C THR A 113 -7.26 5.40 -0.83
N PRO A 114 -8.12 6.38 -1.16
CA PRO A 114 -9.01 6.28 -2.31
C PRO A 114 -8.22 6.12 -3.62
N SER A 115 -8.54 5.09 -4.40
CA SER A 115 -7.88 4.81 -5.68
C SER A 115 -8.88 4.26 -6.70
N ASN A 116 -8.41 3.94 -7.92
CA ASN A 116 -9.24 3.36 -8.98
C ASN A 116 -9.24 1.83 -8.96
N GLU A 117 -8.44 1.20 -8.11
CA GLU A 117 -8.25 -0.26 -8.06
C GLU A 117 -8.23 -0.80 -6.63
N GLY A 118 -8.44 -2.10 -6.48
CA GLY A 118 -8.28 -2.82 -5.23
C GLY A 118 -9.11 -2.25 -4.06
N ARG A 119 -8.53 -2.25 -2.88
CA ARG A 119 -9.19 -1.77 -1.64
C ARG A 119 -9.52 -0.27 -1.69
N GLY A 120 -8.66 0.53 -2.33
CA GLY A 120 -8.88 1.97 -2.47
C GLY A 120 -10.07 2.31 -3.37
N TYR A 121 -10.39 1.47 -4.36
CA TYR A 121 -11.61 1.60 -5.15
C TYR A 121 -12.87 1.36 -4.29
N VAL A 122 -12.84 0.34 -3.44
CA VAL A 122 -13.96 0.06 -2.52
C VAL A 122 -14.16 1.22 -1.55
N LEU A 123 -13.08 1.74 -0.96
CA LEU A 123 -13.13 2.93 -0.10
C LEU A 123 -13.74 4.12 -0.84
N ARG A 124 -13.24 4.44 -2.04
CA ARG A 124 -13.76 5.55 -2.86
C ARG A 124 -15.25 5.40 -3.16
N ARG A 125 -15.71 4.18 -3.43
CA ARG A 125 -17.12 3.88 -3.67
C ARG A 125 -18.00 4.15 -2.44
N ILE A 126 -17.54 3.72 -1.25
CA ILE A 126 -18.21 4.00 0.02
C ILE A 126 -18.29 5.51 0.26
N MET A 127 -17.18 6.23 0.12
CA MET A 127 -17.12 7.69 0.27
C MET A 127 -18.11 8.39 -0.66
N ARG A 128 -18.08 8.08 -1.95
CA ARG A 128 -18.93 8.73 -2.96
C ARG A 128 -20.41 8.45 -2.75
N ARG A 129 -20.75 7.28 -2.22
CA ARG A 129 -22.13 6.97 -1.84
C ARG A 129 -22.62 7.89 -0.72
N ALA A 130 -21.84 8.07 0.34
CA ALA A 130 -22.18 9.01 1.40
C ALA A 130 -22.29 10.46 0.90
N MET A 131 -21.35 10.89 0.06
CA MET A 131 -21.33 12.23 -0.54
C MET A 131 -22.56 12.48 -1.42
N ARG A 132 -23.02 11.47 -2.18
CA ARG A 132 -24.27 11.55 -2.93
C ARG A 132 -25.47 11.72 -2.00
N HIS A 133 -25.55 10.98 -0.89
CA HIS A 133 -26.62 11.13 0.08
C HIS A 133 -26.58 12.51 0.76
N ALA A 134 -25.41 13.09 1.00
CA ALA A 134 -25.28 14.46 1.48
C ALA A 134 -25.80 15.46 0.44
N HIS A 135 -25.52 15.27 -0.84
CA HIS A 135 -26.07 16.08 -1.92
C HIS A 135 -27.61 16.00 -2.00
N LEU A 136 -28.20 14.80 -1.83
CA LEU A 136 -29.64 14.61 -1.80
C LEU A 136 -30.34 15.29 -0.60
N LEU A 137 -29.60 15.55 0.48
CA LEU A 137 -30.06 16.37 1.61
C LEU A 137 -29.91 17.89 1.37
N GLY A 138 -29.48 18.29 0.16
CA GLY A 138 -29.30 19.70 -0.20
C GLY A 138 -27.96 20.30 0.24
N ALA A 139 -26.95 19.50 0.53
CA ALA A 139 -25.64 20.02 0.88
C ALA A 139 -24.91 20.53 -0.38
N ASP A 140 -24.77 21.85 -0.53
CA ASP A 140 -24.06 22.48 -1.64
C ASP A 140 -22.53 22.47 -1.46
N ASP A 141 -22.04 22.50 -0.22
CA ASP A 141 -20.62 22.43 0.12
C ASP A 141 -20.20 21.03 0.60
N PRO A 142 -18.90 20.69 0.57
CA PRO A 142 -18.40 19.46 1.19
C PRO A 142 -18.71 19.40 2.69
N VAL A 143 -19.37 18.34 3.13
CA VAL A 143 -19.83 18.18 4.52
C VAL A 143 -19.20 17.01 5.25
N MET A 144 -18.76 15.96 4.53
CA MET A 144 -18.29 14.72 5.16
C MET A 144 -17.10 14.95 6.12
N HIS A 145 -16.15 15.79 5.74
CA HIS A 145 -15.00 16.15 6.59
C HIS A 145 -15.40 16.85 7.89
N ARG A 146 -16.53 17.61 7.90
CA ARG A 146 -17.05 18.33 9.06
C ARG A 146 -17.65 17.40 10.11
N LEU A 147 -17.96 16.16 9.75
CA LEU A 147 -18.52 15.14 10.62
C LEU A 147 -17.45 14.34 11.38
N VAL A 148 -16.20 14.36 10.91
CA VAL A 148 -15.09 13.59 11.51
C VAL A 148 -14.89 13.94 13.00
N PRO A 149 -14.95 15.21 13.45
CA PRO A 149 -14.84 15.53 14.87
C PRO A 149 -15.87 14.82 15.73
N ALA A 150 -17.12 14.71 15.28
CA ALA A 150 -18.19 14.01 16.00
C ALA A 150 -17.92 12.51 16.12
N LEU A 151 -17.37 11.89 15.06
CA LEU A 151 -16.95 10.50 15.08
C LEU A 151 -15.79 10.27 16.07
N VAL A 152 -14.76 11.12 16.01
CA VAL A 152 -13.60 11.02 16.90
C VAL A 152 -14.01 11.24 18.37
N GLN A 153 -14.91 12.16 18.64
CA GLN A 153 -15.44 12.38 19.99
C GLN A 153 -16.12 11.14 20.56
N ARG A 154 -16.83 10.37 19.74
CA ARG A 154 -17.59 9.20 20.17
C ARG A 154 -16.78 7.91 20.21
N MET A 155 -15.87 7.73 19.27
CA MET A 155 -15.12 6.49 19.12
C MET A 155 -13.63 6.62 19.41
N GLY A 156 -13.05 7.82 19.41
CA GLY A 156 -11.60 8.03 19.52
C GLY A 156 -11.00 7.60 20.87
N GLN A 157 -11.80 7.46 21.92
CA GLN A 157 -11.33 6.93 23.20
C GLN A 157 -11.09 5.41 23.12
N ALA A 158 -12.00 4.68 22.49
CA ALA A 158 -11.87 3.23 22.28
C ALA A 158 -10.92 2.90 21.12
N PHE A 159 -10.80 3.78 20.14
CA PHE A 159 -9.99 3.63 18.92
C PHE A 159 -9.07 4.84 18.74
N PRO A 160 -7.92 4.89 19.46
CA PRO A 160 -7.01 6.04 19.44
C PRO A 160 -6.44 6.34 18.04
N GLU A 161 -6.40 5.36 17.14
CA GLU A 161 -6.00 5.51 15.73
C GLU A 161 -6.88 6.52 14.99
N LEU A 162 -8.17 6.59 15.29
CA LEU A 162 -9.07 7.60 14.71
C LEU A 162 -8.66 9.02 15.10
N ALA A 163 -8.30 9.22 16.38
CA ALA A 163 -7.86 10.52 16.86
C ALA A 163 -6.53 10.93 16.20
N ARG A 164 -5.57 9.99 16.06
CA ARG A 164 -4.29 10.22 15.38
C ARG A 164 -4.47 10.52 13.90
N ALA A 165 -5.38 9.81 13.23
CA ALA A 165 -5.63 9.96 11.80
C ALA A 165 -6.59 11.11 11.45
N ARG A 166 -7.16 11.82 12.44
CA ARG A 166 -8.22 12.80 12.25
C ARG A 166 -7.94 13.78 11.11
N SER A 167 -6.80 14.44 11.10
CA SER A 167 -6.44 15.44 10.07
C SER A 167 -6.34 14.82 8.68
N ALA A 168 -5.81 13.59 8.58
CA ALA A 168 -5.71 12.86 7.31
C ALA A 168 -7.09 12.46 6.79
N VAL A 169 -7.99 12.01 7.68
CA VAL A 169 -9.38 11.67 7.33
C VAL A 169 -10.14 12.90 6.86
N GLU A 170 -10.06 14.01 7.61
CA GLU A 170 -10.70 15.28 7.24
C GLU A 170 -10.23 15.78 5.87
N GLU A 171 -8.93 15.80 5.63
CA GLU A 171 -8.36 16.29 4.37
C GLU A 171 -8.70 15.35 3.19
N THR A 172 -8.63 14.04 3.38
CA THR A 172 -8.98 13.05 2.35
C THR A 172 -10.45 13.18 1.96
N LEU A 173 -11.35 13.27 2.94
CA LEU A 173 -12.78 13.46 2.70
C LEU A 173 -13.06 14.77 1.97
N ARG A 174 -12.49 15.88 2.45
CA ARG A 174 -12.67 17.20 1.85
C ARG A 174 -12.25 17.22 0.38
N LEU A 175 -11.08 16.69 0.07
CA LEU A 175 -10.54 16.66 -1.30
C LEU A 175 -11.34 15.74 -2.23
N GLU A 176 -11.69 14.52 -1.77
CA GLU A 176 -12.45 13.59 -2.60
C GLU A 176 -13.89 14.12 -2.81
N GLU A 177 -14.52 14.71 -1.79
CA GLU A 177 -15.86 15.30 -1.92
C GLU A 177 -15.88 16.50 -2.87
N THR A 178 -14.90 17.39 -2.78
CA THR A 178 -14.77 18.53 -3.70
C THR A 178 -14.63 18.05 -5.14
N ARG A 179 -13.76 17.07 -5.39
CA ARG A 179 -13.59 16.49 -6.73
C ARG A 179 -14.84 15.77 -7.21
N PHE A 180 -15.49 15.04 -6.31
CA PHE A 180 -16.67 14.24 -6.66
C PHE A 180 -17.89 15.11 -6.94
N LYS A 181 -18.09 16.25 -6.27
CA LYS A 181 -19.19 17.17 -6.57
C LYS A 181 -19.20 17.62 -8.04
N HIS A 182 -18.04 18.01 -8.57
CA HIS A 182 -17.92 18.33 -10.00
C HIS A 182 -18.24 17.13 -10.91
N THR A 183 -17.82 15.94 -10.51
CA THR A 183 -18.12 14.70 -11.25
C THR A 183 -19.59 14.34 -11.15
N LEU A 184 -20.19 14.49 -9.95
CA LEU A 184 -21.59 14.19 -9.68
C LEU A 184 -22.53 15.08 -10.49
N GLU A 185 -22.35 16.39 -10.42
CA GLU A 185 -23.16 17.37 -11.16
C GLU A 185 -23.09 17.12 -12.67
N ARG A 186 -21.88 16.88 -13.18
CA ARG A 186 -21.67 16.56 -14.58
C ARG A 186 -22.28 15.22 -14.97
N GLY A 187 -22.10 14.19 -14.12
CA GLY A 187 -22.63 12.83 -14.33
C GLY A 187 -24.16 12.81 -14.32
N LEU A 188 -24.79 13.47 -13.36
CA LEU A 188 -26.25 13.58 -13.29
C LEU A 188 -26.83 14.31 -14.50
N ARG A 189 -26.24 15.43 -14.91
CA ARG A 189 -26.66 16.16 -16.12
C ARG A 189 -26.59 15.27 -17.38
N LEU A 190 -25.48 14.55 -17.56
CA LEU A 190 -25.33 13.64 -18.71
C LEU A 190 -26.29 12.46 -18.64
N LEU A 191 -26.57 11.97 -17.43
CA LEU A 191 -27.59 10.93 -17.22
C LEU A 191 -28.99 11.47 -17.63
N ASP A 192 -29.33 12.69 -17.25
CA ASP A 192 -30.57 13.35 -17.64
C ASP A 192 -30.67 13.50 -19.17
N GLU A 193 -29.62 13.97 -19.83
CA GLU A 193 -29.57 14.11 -21.29
C GLU A 193 -29.75 12.76 -22.01
N GLU A 194 -29.19 11.66 -21.47
CA GLU A 194 -29.41 10.31 -22.04
C GLU A 194 -30.83 9.79 -21.77
N LEU A 195 -31.39 10.07 -20.59
CA LEU A 195 -32.76 9.67 -20.24
C LEU A 195 -33.81 10.42 -21.07
N ASP A 196 -33.60 11.69 -21.39
CA ASP A 196 -34.48 12.50 -22.25
C ASP A 196 -34.56 11.96 -23.69
N ARG A 197 -33.52 11.24 -24.14
CA ARG A 197 -33.48 10.60 -25.46
C ARG A 197 -34.16 9.22 -25.48
N LEU A 198 -34.42 8.66 -24.28
CA LEU A 198 -35.00 7.31 -24.13
C LEU A 198 -36.51 7.43 -23.88
N GLY A 199 -37.28 6.54 -24.51
CA GLY A 199 -38.71 6.41 -24.23
C GLY A 199 -39.00 6.04 -22.76
N ASP A 200 -40.23 6.28 -22.33
CA ASP A 200 -40.66 5.97 -20.97
C ASP A 200 -40.50 4.48 -20.65
N GLY A 201 -39.88 4.18 -19.50
CA GLY A 201 -39.63 2.82 -19.01
C GLY A 201 -38.46 2.09 -19.67
N ALA A 202 -37.75 2.70 -20.61
CA ALA A 202 -36.57 2.09 -21.23
C ALA A 202 -35.39 2.02 -20.26
N LEU A 203 -34.62 0.91 -20.35
CA LEU A 203 -33.37 0.76 -19.61
C LEU A 203 -32.32 1.73 -20.17
N LEU A 204 -31.48 2.30 -19.29
CA LEU A 204 -30.29 3.01 -19.75
C LEU A 204 -29.35 2.04 -20.48
N PRO A 205 -28.91 2.33 -21.73
CA PRO A 205 -27.99 1.45 -22.45
C PRO A 205 -26.69 1.23 -21.69
N GLY A 206 -26.19 -0.03 -21.65
CA GLY A 206 -24.97 -0.39 -20.96
C GLY A 206 -23.75 0.40 -21.40
N ALA A 207 -23.64 0.72 -22.70
CA ALA A 207 -22.58 1.57 -23.25
C ALA A 207 -22.62 3.00 -22.71
N ALA A 208 -23.82 3.57 -22.47
CA ALA A 208 -23.97 4.90 -21.87
C ALA A 208 -23.56 4.88 -20.39
N ALA A 209 -23.99 3.85 -19.63
CA ALA A 209 -23.57 3.63 -18.26
C ALA A 209 -22.05 3.39 -18.15
N PHE A 210 -21.46 2.66 -19.09
CA PHE A 210 -20.01 2.47 -19.15
C PHE A 210 -19.26 3.79 -19.43
N LYS A 211 -19.77 4.63 -20.30
CA LYS A 211 -19.20 5.95 -20.57
C LYS A 211 -19.24 6.86 -19.35
N LEU A 212 -20.33 6.82 -18.57
CA LEU A 212 -20.44 7.53 -17.29
C LEU A 212 -19.38 7.04 -16.30
N TYR A 213 -19.15 5.74 -16.24
CA TYR A 213 -18.15 5.09 -15.37
C TYR A 213 -16.72 5.40 -15.80
N ASP A 214 -16.36 5.10 -17.05
CA ASP A 214 -14.98 5.13 -17.55
C ASP A 214 -14.47 6.56 -17.79
N THR A 215 -15.28 7.41 -18.41
CA THR A 215 -14.88 8.76 -18.82
C THR A 215 -15.12 9.79 -17.72
N TYR A 216 -16.20 9.65 -16.98
CA TYR A 216 -16.62 10.66 -15.99
C TYR A 216 -16.46 10.23 -14.55
N GLY A 217 -16.01 8.98 -14.31
CA GLY A 217 -15.79 8.45 -12.96
C GLY A 217 -17.06 8.33 -12.12
N PHE A 218 -18.23 8.20 -12.78
CA PHE A 218 -19.53 8.03 -12.13
C PHE A 218 -19.84 6.53 -12.00
N PRO A 219 -19.69 5.92 -10.81
CA PRO A 219 -19.80 4.49 -10.63
C PRO A 219 -21.16 3.92 -11.05
N LEU A 220 -21.18 2.65 -11.50
CA LEU A 220 -22.38 1.98 -11.94
C LEU A 220 -23.47 1.90 -10.87
N ASP A 221 -23.08 1.64 -9.61
CA ASP A 221 -24.01 1.58 -8.47
C ASP A 221 -24.68 2.93 -8.21
N LEU A 222 -23.94 4.04 -8.35
CA LEU A 222 -24.53 5.38 -8.26
C LEU A 222 -25.47 5.67 -9.44
N THR A 223 -25.13 5.20 -10.64
CA THR A 223 -26.02 5.27 -11.81
C THR A 223 -27.30 4.47 -11.55
N GLN A 224 -27.19 3.25 -11.03
CA GLN A 224 -28.33 2.40 -10.65
C GLN A 224 -29.22 3.05 -9.58
N ASP A 225 -28.60 3.63 -8.54
CA ASP A 225 -29.34 4.30 -7.46
C ASP A 225 -30.08 5.56 -7.99
N ALA A 226 -29.44 6.35 -8.85
CA ALA A 226 -30.08 7.52 -9.47
C ALA A 226 -31.22 7.14 -10.42
N LEU A 227 -31.12 6.01 -11.10
CA LEU A 227 -32.17 5.46 -11.98
C LEU A 227 -33.32 4.86 -11.18
N ARG A 228 -33.04 4.17 -10.07
CA ARG A 228 -34.08 3.57 -9.20
C ARG A 228 -35.02 4.62 -8.63
N GLU A 229 -34.51 5.75 -8.20
CA GLU A 229 -35.31 6.89 -7.74
C GLU A 229 -36.28 7.43 -8.80
N ARG A 230 -35.95 7.18 -10.09
CA ARG A 230 -36.76 7.57 -11.24
C ARG A 230 -37.58 6.42 -11.84
N GLY A 231 -37.65 5.28 -11.14
CA GLY A 231 -38.36 4.09 -11.58
C GLY A 231 -37.76 3.42 -12.82
N ARG A 232 -36.46 3.64 -13.08
CA ARG A 232 -35.74 3.11 -14.25
C ARG A 232 -34.62 2.15 -13.85
N GLY A 233 -34.10 1.38 -14.82
CA GLY A 233 -32.96 0.48 -14.65
C GLY A 233 -31.86 0.73 -15.67
N VAL A 234 -30.79 -0.07 -15.59
CA VAL A 234 -29.65 -0.05 -16.51
C VAL A 234 -29.47 -1.44 -17.15
N ASP A 235 -29.03 -1.48 -18.40
CA ASP A 235 -28.58 -2.70 -19.09
C ASP A 235 -27.20 -3.11 -18.54
N ILE A 236 -27.23 -3.99 -17.53
CA ILE A 236 -26.02 -4.49 -16.86
C ILE A 236 -25.19 -5.36 -17.81
N ALA A 237 -25.84 -6.20 -18.62
CA ALA A 237 -25.13 -7.06 -19.56
C ALA A 237 -24.36 -6.27 -20.61
N GLY A 238 -24.95 -5.20 -21.14
CA GLY A 238 -24.29 -4.28 -22.06
C GLY A 238 -23.15 -3.50 -21.39
N PHE A 239 -23.29 -3.13 -20.10
CA PHE A 239 -22.20 -2.51 -19.33
C PHE A 239 -21.01 -3.48 -19.14
N GLU A 240 -21.28 -4.73 -18.75
CA GLU A 240 -20.26 -5.77 -18.58
C GLU A 240 -19.54 -6.10 -19.88
N ALA A 241 -20.27 -6.13 -21.01
CA ALA A 241 -19.68 -6.32 -22.33
C ALA A 241 -18.73 -5.18 -22.71
N ALA A 242 -19.13 -3.92 -22.50
CA ALA A 242 -18.28 -2.75 -22.73
C ALA A 242 -17.03 -2.74 -21.83
N MET A 243 -17.19 -3.14 -20.56
CA MET A 243 -16.08 -3.31 -19.61
C MET A 243 -15.11 -4.40 -20.05
N ALA A 244 -15.64 -5.55 -20.50
CA ALA A 244 -14.83 -6.67 -20.98
C ALA A 244 -14.03 -6.28 -22.25
N GLU A 245 -14.65 -5.55 -23.17
CA GLU A 245 -13.98 -5.03 -24.36
C GLU A 245 -12.85 -4.06 -24.03
N GLN A 246 -13.06 -3.17 -23.08
CA GLN A 246 -12.02 -2.24 -22.61
C GLN A 246 -10.85 -3.01 -21.95
N LYS A 247 -11.15 -3.99 -21.08
CA LYS A 247 -10.14 -4.86 -20.47
C LYS A 247 -9.36 -5.67 -21.52
N ALA A 248 -10.03 -6.15 -22.56
CA ALA A 248 -9.38 -6.88 -23.67
C ALA A 248 -8.45 -5.94 -24.45
N ARG A 249 -8.86 -4.72 -24.75
CA ARG A 249 -8.02 -3.69 -25.38
C ARG A 249 -6.81 -3.31 -24.51
N ALA A 250 -7.00 -3.16 -23.21
CA ALA A 250 -5.93 -2.89 -22.26
C ALA A 250 -4.93 -4.06 -22.18
N ARG A 251 -5.42 -5.32 -22.16
CA ARG A 251 -4.56 -6.53 -22.20
C ARG A 251 -3.80 -6.65 -23.52
N ALA A 252 -4.42 -6.35 -24.65
CA ALA A 252 -3.76 -6.38 -25.97
C ALA A 252 -2.67 -5.31 -26.10
N ALA A 253 -2.81 -4.17 -25.41
CA ALA A 253 -1.81 -3.12 -25.32
C ALA A 253 -0.70 -3.40 -24.28
N TRP A 254 -0.93 -4.38 -23.36
CA TRP A 254 0.03 -4.80 -22.35
C TRP A 254 0.72 -6.09 -22.80
N SER A 255 1.96 -5.97 -23.29
CA SER A 255 2.82 -7.10 -23.57
C SER A 255 3.32 -7.70 -22.24
N GLY A 256 2.48 -8.46 -21.57
CA GLY A 256 2.78 -9.11 -20.30
C GLY A 256 3.81 -10.23 -20.47
N SER A 257 4.83 -10.22 -19.62
CA SER A 257 5.81 -11.27 -19.45
C SER A 257 5.15 -12.63 -19.16
N GLY A 258 5.62 -13.69 -19.83
CA GLY A 258 5.11 -15.07 -19.71
C GLY A 258 5.49 -15.76 -18.39
N GLU A 259 5.18 -15.20 -17.24
CA GLU A 259 5.62 -15.67 -15.91
C GLU A 259 4.88 -16.90 -15.36
N ALA A 260 3.70 -17.23 -15.86
CA ALA A 260 2.87 -18.30 -15.26
C ALA A 260 3.38 -19.74 -15.53
N ALA A 261 4.11 -19.97 -16.62
CA ALA A 261 4.68 -21.30 -16.93
C ALA A 261 6.04 -21.53 -16.25
N ASP A 262 6.70 -20.44 -15.81
CA ASP A 262 8.04 -20.48 -15.20
C ASP A 262 7.98 -20.79 -13.69
N GLU A 263 6.84 -20.68 -13.04
CA GLU A 263 6.74 -20.86 -11.58
C GLU A 263 6.74 -22.34 -11.14
N SER A 264 6.19 -23.27 -11.92
CA SER A 264 6.08 -24.69 -11.50
C SER A 264 7.44 -25.34 -11.25
N ILE A 265 8.44 -25.04 -12.08
CA ILE A 265 9.80 -25.59 -11.96
C ILE A 265 10.45 -25.23 -10.61
N TRP A 266 10.14 -24.03 -10.08
CA TRP A 266 10.70 -23.57 -8.81
C TRP A 266 10.07 -24.24 -7.59
N PHE A 267 8.80 -24.64 -7.68
CA PHE A 267 8.16 -25.44 -6.63
C PHE A 267 8.77 -26.84 -6.58
N ASP A 268 8.99 -27.48 -7.72
CA ASP A 268 9.64 -28.81 -7.80
C ASP A 268 11.08 -28.75 -7.27
N ILE A 269 11.84 -27.73 -7.65
CA ILE A 269 13.20 -27.51 -7.13
C ILE A 269 13.17 -27.31 -5.62
N ARG A 270 12.23 -26.52 -5.10
CA ARG A 270 12.12 -26.28 -3.66
C ARG A 270 11.80 -27.54 -2.87
N GLU A 271 10.92 -28.41 -3.38
CA GLU A 271 10.61 -29.70 -2.73
C GLU A 271 11.86 -30.59 -2.66
N GLU A 272 12.72 -30.58 -3.69
CA GLU A 272 13.90 -31.42 -3.77
C GLU A 272 15.07 -30.89 -2.93
N VAL A 273 15.34 -29.56 -2.99
CA VAL A 273 16.58 -28.98 -2.43
C VAL A 273 16.39 -28.20 -1.13
N GLY A 274 15.12 -27.95 -0.73
CA GLY A 274 14.77 -27.14 0.44
C GLY A 274 14.90 -25.63 0.19
N ALA A 275 14.79 -24.85 1.27
CA ALA A 275 14.97 -23.42 1.24
C ALA A 275 16.45 -23.03 1.13
N THR A 276 16.75 -21.91 0.47
CA THR A 276 18.11 -21.32 0.47
C THR A 276 18.31 -20.54 1.78
N GLU A 277 19.39 -20.85 2.51
CA GLU A 277 19.79 -20.07 3.69
C GLU A 277 20.47 -18.77 3.27
N PHE A 278 20.01 -17.64 3.81
CA PHE A 278 20.56 -16.32 3.52
C PHE A 278 21.58 -15.89 4.58
N LEU A 279 22.84 -15.73 4.16
CA LEU A 279 23.97 -15.36 5.02
C LEU A 279 24.40 -13.88 4.87
N GLY A 280 23.73 -13.12 3.98
CA GLY A 280 24.17 -11.81 3.51
C GLY A 280 23.92 -10.65 4.49
N TYR A 281 23.38 -10.90 5.68
CA TYR A 281 23.33 -9.87 6.74
C TYR A 281 24.74 -9.62 7.31
N ASP A 282 25.52 -10.70 7.50
CA ASP A 282 26.79 -10.68 8.20
C ASP A 282 28.00 -10.86 7.25
N SER A 283 27.79 -11.48 6.09
CA SER A 283 28.87 -11.80 5.16
C SER A 283 28.54 -11.40 3.72
N GLU A 284 29.55 -10.97 3.00
CA GLU A 284 29.51 -10.69 1.54
C GLU A 284 30.18 -11.80 0.72
N ILE A 285 30.77 -12.79 1.41
CA ILE A 285 31.38 -13.97 0.80
C ILE A 285 30.92 -15.18 1.59
N ALA A 286 30.47 -16.22 0.90
CA ALA A 286 30.14 -17.49 1.52
C ALA A 286 30.50 -18.66 0.59
N GLU A 287 30.73 -19.83 1.19
CA GLU A 287 30.82 -21.07 0.47
C GLU A 287 29.44 -21.74 0.46
N GLY A 288 29.12 -22.47 -0.59
CA GLY A 288 27.87 -23.20 -0.73
C GLY A 288 27.99 -24.28 -1.80
N THR A 289 26.87 -24.94 -2.07
CA THR A 289 26.78 -25.99 -3.10
C THR A 289 25.72 -25.60 -4.12
N VAL A 290 26.05 -25.73 -5.40
CA VAL A 290 25.10 -25.55 -6.52
C VAL A 290 24.06 -26.68 -6.45
N ARG A 291 22.82 -26.37 -6.14
CA ARG A 291 21.75 -27.38 -5.97
C ARG A 291 20.94 -27.60 -7.25
N ALA A 292 20.71 -26.56 -8.02
CA ALA A 292 20.02 -26.66 -9.29
C ALA A 292 20.52 -25.60 -10.28
N LEU A 293 20.48 -25.97 -11.55
CA LEU A 293 20.74 -25.10 -12.70
C LEU A 293 19.53 -25.16 -13.64
N VAL A 294 19.08 -23.99 -14.11
CA VAL A 294 17.97 -23.87 -15.07
C VAL A 294 18.43 -22.98 -16.22
N SER A 295 18.34 -23.48 -17.45
CA SER A 295 18.63 -22.74 -18.68
C SER A 295 17.36 -22.66 -19.53
N GLY A 296 16.90 -21.43 -19.84
CA GLY A 296 15.58 -21.26 -20.41
C GLY A 296 14.49 -21.82 -19.48
N ALA A 297 13.67 -22.76 -19.96
CA ALA A 297 12.64 -23.44 -19.17
C ALA A 297 13.08 -24.81 -18.62
N ASP A 298 14.29 -25.27 -18.88
CA ASP A 298 14.73 -26.63 -18.59
C ASP A 298 15.77 -26.69 -17.46
N ARG A 299 15.66 -27.74 -16.64
CA ARG A 299 16.73 -28.08 -15.68
C ARG A 299 17.90 -28.71 -16.42
N VAL A 300 19.09 -28.26 -16.10
CA VAL A 300 20.35 -28.77 -16.70
C VAL A 300 21.31 -29.23 -15.63
N GLY A 301 22.12 -30.24 -15.94
CA GLY A 301 23.14 -30.75 -15.01
C GLY A 301 24.41 -29.89 -14.99
N SER A 302 24.67 -29.14 -16.06
CA SER A 302 25.83 -28.25 -16.19
C SER A 302 25.55 -27.10 -17.16
N ALA A 303 26.38 -26.06 -17.10
CA ALA A 303 26.35 -24.91 -18.00
C ALA A 303 27.76 -24.44 -18.32
N GLN A 304 28.06 -24.26 -19.62
CA GLN A 304 29.36 -23.86 -20.11
C GLN A 304 29.49 -22.37 -20.36
N ALA A 305 30.70 -21.89 -20.51
CA ALA A 305 31.01 -20.49 -20.82
C ALA A 305 30.15 -19.95 -21.98
N GLY A 306 29.56 -18.78 -21.78
CA GLY A 306 28.60 -18.12 -22.68
C GLY A 306 27.13 -18.37 -22.35
N ALA A 307 26.81 -19.40 -21.55
CA ALA A 307 25.43 -19.74 -21.20
C ALA A 307 24.88 -18.78 -20.13
N GLU A 308 23.63 -18.40 -20.31
CA GLU A 308 22.81 -17.74 -19.26
C GLU A 308 22.08 -18.81 -18.48
N VAL A 309 22.18 -18.75 -17.15
CA VAL A 309 21.62 -19.74 -16.24
C VAL A 309 21.01 -19.09 -15.03
N ARG A 310 20.01 -19.76 -14.48
CA ARG A 310 19.44 -19.47 -13.18
C ARG A 310 19.90 -20.54 -12.19
N LEU A 311 20.64 -20.15 -11.18
CA LEU A 311 21.32 -21.03 -10.22
C LEU A 311 20.69 -20.93 -8.84
N VAL A 312 20.43 -22.07 -8.23
CA VAL A 312 19.98 -22.20 -6.84
C VAL A 312 21.08 -22.90 -6.02
N ALA A 313 21.37 -22.37 -4.84
CA ALA A 313 22.30 -22.94 -3.88
C ALA A 313 21.60 -23.28 -2.56
N ASN A 314 22.24 -24.13 -1.72
CA ASN A 314 21.79 -24.39 -0.37
C ASN A 314 21.85 -23.15 0.54
N GLN A 315 22.86 -22.30 0.34
CA GLN A 315 23.07 -21.05 1.08
C GLN A 315 23.75 -20.01 0.20
N THR A 316 23.54 -18.71 0.52
CA THR A 316 24.07 -17.61 -0.27
C THR A 316 24.20 -16.32 0.55
N PRO A 317 25.23 -15.48 0.27
CA PRO A 317 25.31 -14.12 0.82
C PRO A 317 24.55 -13.09 -0.04
N PHE A 318 24.01 -13.50 -1.22
CA PHE A 318 23.32 -12.62 -2.13
C PHE A 318 21.88 -12.36 -1.68
N TYR A 319 21.54 -11.09 -1.50
CA TYR A 319 20.18 -10.67 -1.23
C TYR A 319 19.31 -10.86 -2.47
N ALA A 320 18.18 -11.53 -2.31
CA ALA A 320 17.18 -11.64 -3.36
C ALA A 320 16.22 -10.46 -3.32
N GLU A 321 15.89 -9.91 -4.48
CA GLU A 321 14.98 -8.76 -4.64
C GLU A 321 13.69 -8.96 -3.81
N ALA A 322 13.47 -8.06 -2.86
CA ALA A 322 12.30 -8.04 -1.99
C ALA A 322 12.15 -6.68 -1.30
N GLY A 323 10.91 -6.31 -0.93
CA GLY A 323 10.64 -5.11 -0.12
C GLY A 323 11.09 -3.79 -0.78
N GLY A 324 11.22 -3.77 -2.11
CA GLY A 324 11.71 -2.61 -2.86
C GLY A 324 13.24 -2.52 -2.99
N GLN A 325 14.02 -3.35 -2.27
CA GLN A 325 15.46 -3.46 -2.47
C GLN A 325 15.74 -4.39 -3.64
N VAL A 326 16.55 -3.94 -4.61
CA VAL A 326 17.00 -4.73 -5.75
C VAL A 326 17.91 -5.88 -5.31
N GLY A 327 17.94 -6.95 -6.10
CA GLY A 327 18.84 -8.08 -5.90
C GLY A 327 20.30 -7.70 -6.06
N ASP A 328 21.16 -8.44 -5.37
CA ASP A 328 22.61 -8.26 -5.47
C ASP A 328 23.17 -8.76 -6.81
N ALA A 329 24.32 -8.25 -7.14
CA ALA A 329 25.17 -8.72 -8.21
C ALA A 329 26.53 -9.19 -7.64
N GLY A 330 27.33 -9.92 -8.44
CA GLY A 330 28.63 -10.40 -8.05
C GLY A 330 29.07 -11.63 -8.83
N GLU A 331 29.79 -12.54 -8.20
CA GLU A 331 30.40 -13.71 -8.87
C GLU A 331 30.13 -15.01 -8.09
N ILE A 332 30.02 -16.11 -8.84
CA ILE A 332 30.02 -17.48 -8.33
C ILE A 332 31.20 -18.21 -8.95
N VAL A 333 32.09 -18.73 -8.10
CA VAL A 333 33.34 -19.39 -8.52
C VAL A 333 33.31 -20.84 -8.02
N THR A 334 33.50 -21.78 -8.93
CA THR A 334 33.70 -23.21 -8.68
C THR A 334 35.11 -23.64 -9.12
N SER A 335 35.52 -24.87 -8.83
CA SER A 335 36.78 -25.43 -9.36
C SER A 335 36.77 -25.59 -10.88
N GLY A 336 35.57 -25.66 -11.51
CA GLY A 336 35.41 -25.89 -12.94
C GLY A 336 35.11 -24.63 -13.76
N GLY A 337 34.70 -23.52 -13.12
CA GLY A 337 34.29 -22.32 -13.85
C GLY A 337 33.88 -21.16 -12.98
N ARG A 338 33.56 -20.05 -13.64
CA ARG A 338 33.12 -18.80 -13.02
C ARG A 338 31.87 -18.24 -13.74
N ALA A 339 30.92 -17.76 -12.95
CA ALA A 339 29.72 -17.11 -13.46
C ALA A 339 29.56 -15.71 -12.84
N GLU A 340 29.14 -14.75 -13.64
CA GLU A 340 28.77 -13.40 -13.20
C GLU A 340 27.27 -13.37 -12.92
N VAL A 341 26.89 -12.94 -11.70
CA VAL A 341 25.51 -12.77 -11.25
C VAL A 341 25.09 -11.34 -11.52
N SER A 342 24.03 -11.16 -12.30
CA SER A 342 23.46 -9.85 -12.60
C SER A 342 22.42 -9.40 -11.57
N THR A 343 21.64 -10.34 -11.03
CA THR A 343 20.65 -10.10 -9.98
C THR A 343 20.25 -11.43 -9.30
N VAL A 344 19.59 -11.32 -8.17
CA VAL A 344 19.02 -12.47 -7.46
C VAL A 344 17.55 -12.21 -7.18
N ARG A 345 16.68 -13.19 -7.49
CA ARG A 345 15.24 -13.09 -7.27
C ARG A 345 14.75 -14.17 -6.31
N LYS A 346 13.70 -13.83 -5.56
CA LYS A 346 13.05 -14.80 -4.70
C LYS A 346 11.98 -15.56 -5.48
N ARG A 347 12.03 -16.91 -5.48
CA ARG A 347 11.07 -17.79 -6.13
C ARG A 347 10.55 -18.84 -5.15
N ALA A 348 9.34 -19.34 -5.40
CA ALA A 348 8.63 -20.29 -4.52
C ALA A 348 8.71 -19.92 -3.02
N GLY A 349 8.75 -18.61 -2.70
CA GLY A 349 8.77 -18.07 -1.35
C GLY A 349 10.10 -18.21 -0.58
N ALA A 350 10.98 -19.17 -0.94
CA ALA A 350 12.16 -19.50 -0.15
C ALA A 350 13.46 -19.75 -0.94
N LEU A 351 13.41 -19.79 -2.27
CA LEU A 351 14.59 -19.97 -3.10
C LEU A 351 15.21 -18.63 -3.48
N HIS A 352 16.53 -18.50 -3.32
CA HIS A 352 17.31 -17.42 -3.90
C HIS A 352 17.84 -17.90 -5.27
N VAL A 353 17.26 -17.36 -6.33
CA VAL A 353 17.58 -17.72 -7.71
C VAL A 353 18.52 -16.68 -8.29
N HIS A 354 19.78 -17.08 -8.51
CA HIS A 354 20.83 -16.22 -9.07
C HIS A 354 20.71 -16.22 -10.59
N GLU A 355 20.41 -15.09 -11.21
CA GLU A 355 20.45 -14.90 -12.66
C GLU A 355 21.91 -14.61 -13.04
N ALA A 356 22.53 -15.56 -13.71
CA ALA A 356 23.97 -15.54 -13.93
C ALA A 356 24.34 -15.91 -15.38
N ARG A 357 25.47 -15.40 -15.82
CA ARG A 357 26.13 -15.80 -17.07
C ARG A 357 27.46 -16.49 -16.76
N VAL A 358 27.64 -17.70 -17.27
CA VAL A 358 28.90 -18.39 -17.15
C VAL A 358 29.92 -17.70 -18.07
N VAL A 359 30.99 -17.15 -17.48
CA VAL A 359 32.01 -16.38 -18.22
C VAL A 359 33.24 -17.19 -18.48
N GLU A 360 33.51 -18.25 -17.69
CA GLU A 360 34.69 -19.09 -17.81
C GLU A 360 34.37 -20.52 -17.37
N GLY A 361 34.89 -21.51 -18.14
CA GLY A 361 34.79 -22.93 -17.81
C GLY A 361 33.35 -23.47 -17.79
N GLU A 362 33.03 -24.30 -16.81
CA GLU A 362 31.76 -24.98 -16.65
C GLU A 362 31.29 -24.94 -15.19
N ILE A 363 30.01 -24.63 -14.97
CA ILE A 363 29.35 -24.77 -13.68
C ILE A 363 28.52 -26.05 -13.68
N VAL A 364 28.74 -26.92 -12.69
CA VAL A 364 28.08 -28.23 -12.59
C VAL A 364 27.20 -28.29 -11.34
N GLN A 365 26.03 -28.90 -11.47
CA GLN A 365 25.17 -29.21 -10.32
C GLN A 365 25.91 -30.11 -9.33
N GLY A 366 25.77 -29.81 -8.03
CA GLY A 366 26.47 -30.52 -6.95
C GLY A 366 27.88 -29.99 -6.66
N ALA A 367 28.41 -29.09 -7.47
CA ALA A 367 29.75 -28.53 -7.25
C ALA A 367 29.77 -27.60 -6.03
N PRO A 368 30.83 -27.66 -5.20
CA PRO A 368 31.12 -26.62 -4.21
C PRO A 368 31.42 -25.31 -4.94
N ALA A 369 30.88 -24.21 -4.44
CA ALA A 369 31.02 -22.89 -5.01
C ALA A 369 31.29 -21.84 -3.96
N ARG A 370 32.05 -20.82 -4.32
CA ARG A 370 32.25 -19.61 -3.54
C ARG A 370 31.43 -18.49 -4.15
N PHE A 371 30.57 -17.90 -3.35
CA PHE A 371 29.67 -16.82 -3.69
C PHE A 371 30.26 -15.51 -3.21
N ILE A 372 30.43 -14.53 -4.10
CA ILE A 372 31.13 -13.26 -3.82
C ILE A 372 30.23 -12.12 -4.29
N VAL A 373 29.69 -11.37 -3.35
CA VAL A 373 28.82 -10.19 -3.63
C VAL A 373 29.69 -9.02 -4.06
N ASP A 374 29.21 -8.23 -5.04
CA ASP A 374 29.81 -6.93 -5.37
C ASP A 374 29.66 -5.98 -4.18
N ARG A 375 30.78 -5.74 -3.50
CA ARG A 375 30.84 -4.95 -2.27
C ARG A 375 30.47 -3.49 -2.48
N ALA A 376 30.92 -2.89 -3.57
CA ALA A 376 30.67 -1.48 -3.85
C ALA A 376 29.17 -1.25 -4.11
N ARG A 377 28.57 -2.11 -4.94
CA ARG A 377 27.15 -2.12 -5.21
C ARG A 377 26.31 -2.35 -3.93
N ARG A 378 26.67 -3.35 -3.12
CA ARG A 378 26.00 -3.66 -1.86
C ARG A 378 26.08 -2.50 -0.85
N ALA A 379 27.22 -1.84 -0.74
CA ALA A 379 27.42 -0.70 0.13
C ALA A 379 26.52 0.47 -0.27
N ALA A 380 26.42 0.79 -1.56
CA ALA A 380 25.53 1.81 -2.09
C ALA A 380 24.04 1.47 -1.83
N ILE A 381 23.63 0.21 -2.02
CA ILE A 381 22.27 -0.27 -1.72
C ILE A 381 21.97 -0.14 -0.24
N ARG A 382 22.88 -0.56 0.67
CA ARG A 382 22.74 -0.41 2.12
C ARG A 382 22.59 1.05 2.55
N ALA A 383 23.37 1.95 1.95
CA ALA A 383 23.29 3.38 2.20
C ALA A 383 21.91 3.94 1.82
N ASN A 384 21.46 3.64 0.59
CA ASN A 384 20.14 4.05 0.10
C ASN A 384 19.00 3.44 0.91
N HIS A 385 19.12 2.17 1.34
CA HIS A 385 18.08 1.51 2.13
C HIS A 385 17.97 2.14 3.53
N SER A 386 19.09 2.34 4.20
CA SER A 386 19.09 2.97 5.53
C SER A 386 18.62 4.42 5.47
N ALA A 387 19.02 5.17 4.42
CA ALA A 387 18.50 6.52 4.19
C ALA A 387 16.97 6.55 3.95
N THR A 388 16.40 5.49 3.34
CA THR A 388 14.95 5.38 3.15
C THR A 388 14.19 5.36 4.48
N HIS A 389 14.70 4.67 5.49
CA HIS A 389 14.10 4.64 6.83
C HIS A 389 14.22 5.98 7.55
N LEU A 390 15.38 6.65 7.47
CA LEU A 390 15.53 8.00 8.03
C LEU A 390 14.61 9.00 7.32
N LEU A 391 14.49 8.90 5.99
CA LEU A 391 13.61 9.73 5.18
C LEU A 391 12.14 9.52 5.53
N HIS A 392 11.70 8.27 5.72
CA HIS A 392 10.33 7.95 6.10
C HIS A 392 9.94 8.65 7.41
N GLU A 393 10.80 8.56 8.43
CA GLU A 393 10.55 9.23 9.71
C GLU A 393 10.59 10.76 9.59
N ALA A 394 11.55 11.33 8.83
CA ALA A 394 11.64 12.77 8.59
C ALA A 394 10.41 13.32 7.85
N LEU A 395 9.91 12.60 6.83
CA LEU A 395 8.66 12.93 6.15
C LEU A 395 7.49 12.94 7.12
N ARG A 396 7.38 11.94 8.00
CA ARG A 396 6.33 11.86 8.99
C ARG A 396 6.40 12.99 10.02
N MET A 397 7.59 13.28 10.54
CA MET A 397 7.80 14.36 11.50
C MET A 397 7.46 15.73 10.92
N THR A 398 7.72 15.93 9.62
CA THR A 398 7.48 17.21 8.96
C THR A 398 6.05 17.37 8.44
N LEU A 399 5.48 16.30 7.84
CA LEU A 399 4.19 16.35 7.13
C LEU A 399 3.04 15.79 7.95
N GLY A 400 3.31 15.00 8.99
CA GLY A 400 2.33 14.43 9.90
C GLY A 400 2.24 12.90 9.87
N ASP A 401 1.54 12.34 10.86
CA ASP A 401 1.43 10.89 11.11
C ASP A 401 0.71 10.09 10.02
N HIS A 402 0.04 10.76 9.08
CA HIS A 402 -0.61 10.13 7.94
C HIS A 402 0.38 9.64 6.87
N VAL A 403 1.64 10.07 6.94
CA VAL A 403 2.68 9.61 6.02
C VAL A 403 2.92 8.12 6.24
N ALA A 404 2.59 7.34 5.21
CA ALA A 404 2.77 5.89 5.20
C ALA A 404 3.36 5.48 3.84
N GLN A 405 4.27 4.52 3.86
CA GLN A 405 4.86 3.98 2.63
C GLN A 405 3.81 3.36 1.73
N ARG A 406 3.89 3.65 0.42
CA ARG A 406 3.06 3.09 -0.65
C ARG A 406 3.85 2.30 -1.66
N GLY A 407 5.14 2.51 -1.69
CA GLY A 407 6.09 1.81 -2.51
C GLY A 407 7.49 2.34 -2.27
N SER A 408 8.49 1.54 -2.60
CA SER A 408 9.89 1.96 -2.56
C SER A 408 10.68 1.28 -3.67
N LEU A 409 11.78 1.91 -4.05
CA LEU A 409 12.84 1.31 -4.83
C LEU A 409 14.16 1.70 -4.18
N VAL A 410 14.95 0.71 -3.84
CA VAL A 410 16.30 0.88 -3.30
C VAL A 410 17.28 0.22 -4.27
N ALA A 411 17.96 1.05 -5.05
CA ALA A 411 18.95 0.66 -6.06
C ALA A 411 20.33 1.25 -5.68
N PRO A 412 21.43 0.82 -6.32
CA PRO A 412 22.75 1.34 -5.99
C PRO A 412 22.93 2.81 -6.35
N ASP A 413 22.24 3.29 -7.39
CA ASP A 413 22.34 4.63 -7.94
C ASP A 413 21.38 5.63 -7.29
N ARG A 414 20.27 5.18 -6.70
CA ARG A 414 19.26 6.04 -6.06
C ARG A 414 18.31 5.27 -5.16
N LEU A 415 17.59 6.00 -4.35
CA LEU A 415 16.37 5.53 -3.71
C LEU A 415 15.14 6.28 -4.25
N ARG A 416 13.99 5.61 -4.24
CA ARG A 416 12.68 6.17 -4.52
C ARG A 416 11.72 5.77 -3.40
N PHE A 417 10.96 6.72 -2.91
CA PHE A 417 10.00 6.49 -1.85
C PHE A 417 8.64 7.09 -2.21
N ASP A 418 7.64 6.25 -2.32
CA ASP A 418 6.25 6.61 -2.58
C ASP A 418 5.48 6.61 -1.27
N PHE A 419 4.81 7.70 -0.92
CA PHE A 419 4.15 7.85 0.37
C PHE A 419 2.79 8.54 0.26
N ALA A 420 1.91 8.27 1.23
CA ALA A 420 0.60 8.88 1.31
C ALA A 420 0.74 10.36 1.71
N HIS A 421 0.40 11.27 0.77
CA HIS A 421 0.30 12.70 1.02
C HIS A 421 -0.48 13.37 -0.13
N GLN A 422 -1.28 14.39 0.19
CA GLN A 422 -2.27 14.93 -0.76
C GLN A 422 -1.74 16.07 -1.64
N LYS A 423 -0.73 16.79 -1.20
CA LYS A 423 -0.21 17.99 -1.87
C LYS A 423 1.31 17.93 -2.05
N ALA A 424 1.84 18.76 -2.94
CA ALA A 424 3.28 18.91 -3.10
C ALA A 424 3.91 19.49 -1.83
N MET A 425 5.12 19.03 -1.50
CA MET A 425 5.91 19.64 -0.42
C MET A 425 6.38 21.02 -0.84
N THR A 426 6.43 21.94 0.13
CA THR A 426 7.07 23.25 -0.07
C THR A 426 8.58 23.09 -0.12
N GLU A 427 9.27 24.14 -0.55
CA GLU A 427 10.73 24.15 -0.57
C GLU A 427 11.31 24.09 0.85
N GLU A 428 10.67 24.77 1.81
CA GLU A 428 11.04 24.74 3.23
C GLU A 428 10.86 23.34 3.84
N GLU A 429 9.76 22.66 3.51
CA GLU A 429 9.52 21.28 3.97
C GLU A 429 10.60 20.33 3.42
N ARG A 430 10.93 20.45 2.14
CA ARG A 430 12.00 19.63 1.52
C ARG A 430 13.37 19.91 2.13
N ALA A 431 13.72 21.17 2.33
CA ALA A 431 14.98 21.56 2.95
C ALA A 431 15.08 21.07 4.40
N ARG A 432 13.97 21.14 5.16
CA ARG A 432 13.90 20.62 6.54
C ARG A 432 14.09 19.10 6.58
N ILE A 433 13.41 18.35 5.72
CA ILE A 433 13.53 16.89 5.64
C ILE A 433 14.97 16.49 5.30
N GLU A 434 15.57 17.13 4.30
CA GLU A 434 16.96 16.85 3.90
C GLU A 434 17.94 17.17 5.03
N ALA A 435 17.77 18.31 5.72
CA ALA A 435 18.60 18.69 6.84
C ALA A 435 18.48 17.72 8.02
N GLU A 436 17.26 17.24 8.31
CA GLU A 436 16.97 16.29 9.38
C GLU A 436 17.62 14.93 9.10
N VAL A 437 17.43 14.35 7.90
CA VAL A 437 18.08 13.10 7.49
C VAL A 437 19.61 13.21 7.61
N ASN A 438 20.20 14.27 7.07
CA ASN A 438 21.65 14.51 7.18
C ASN A 438 22.09 14.73 8.64
N GLY A 439 21.23 15.26 9.50
CA GLY A 439 21.46 15.37 10.94
C GLY A 439 21.69 14.01 11.58
N TYR A 440 20.80 13.04 11.32
CA TYR A 440 20.91 11.68 11.82
C TYR A 440 22.04 10.87 11.17
N ILE A 441 22.38 11.15 9.92
CA ILE A 441 23.56 10.57 9.26
C ILE A 441 24.84 11.00 10.03
N ARG A 442 24.98 12.30 10.32
CA ARG A 442 26.16 12.84 11.04
C ARG A 442 26.28 12.37 12.49
N GLN A 443 25.21 11.85 13.10
CA GLN A 443 25.30 11.23 14.43
C GLN A 443 26.20 10.00 14.44
N ASP A 444 26.38 9.33 13.30
CA ASP A 444 27.09 8.06 13.19
C ASP A 444 26.63 7.03 14.24
N ALA A 445 25.31 7.00 14.49
CA ALA A 445 24.71 6.11 15.44
C ALA A 445 24.72 4.65 14.92
N GLU A 446 24.85 3.69 15.84
CA GLU A 446 24.76 2.26 15.51
C GLU A 446 23.38 1.92 14.98
N VAL A 447 23.31 1.13 13.90
CA VAL A 447 22.08 0.55 13.36
C VAL A 447 21.86 -0.79 14.02
N THR A 448 20.82 -0.87 14.84
CA THR A 448 20.50 -2.07 15.61
C THR A 448 19.48 -2.95 14.88
N THR A 449 19.65 -4.25 15.00
CA THR A 449 18.70 -5.23 14.47
C THR A 449 18.30 -6.21 15.57
N ARG A 450 17.00 -6.48 15.68
CA ARG A 450 16.44 -7.47 16.62
C ARG A 450 15.41 -8.32 15.89
N VAL A 451 15.39 -9.62 16.26
CA VAL A 451 14.33 -10.54 15.83
C VAL A 451 13.37 -10.71 17.01
N MET A 452 12.09 -10.55 16.77
CA MET A 452 11.04 -10.63 17.79
C MET A 452 9.69 -10.99 17.15
N THR A 453 8.67 -11.24 17.96
CA THR A 453 7.32 -11.44 17.42
C THR A 453 6.73 -10.13 16.86
N PRO A 454 5.76 -10.18 15.94
CA PRO A 454 5.08 -8.98 15.45
C PRO A 454 4.45 -8.15 16.58
N GLU A 455 3.91 -8.80 17.59
CA GLU A 455 3.28 -8.19 18.77
C GLU A 455 4.31 -7.43 19.61
N ASP A 456 5.47 -8.06 19.90
CA ASP A 456 6.56 -7.41 20.63
C ASP A 456 7.14 -6.24 19.85
N ALA A 457 7.25 -6.36 18.53
CA ALA A 457 7.70 -5.28 17.66
C ALA A 457 6.76 -4.07 17.73
N GLN A 458 5.45 -4.30 17.68
CA GLN A 458 4.44 -3.26 17.81
C GLN A 458 4.47 -2.63 19.22
N ALA A 459 4.59 -3.43 20.27
CA ALA A 459 4.72 -2.95 21.65
C ALA A 459 6.00 -2.09 21.85
N ALA A 460 7.08 -2.41 21.14
CA ALA A 460 8.31 -1.61 21.11
C ALA A 460 8.18 -0.31 20.28
N GLY A 461 7.03 -0.06 19.64
CA GLY A 461 6.80 1.12 18.80
C GLY A 461 7.36 0.98 17.38
N ALA A 462 7.68 -0.24 16.94
CA ALA A 462 8.13 -0.49 15.58
C ALA A 462 6.96 -0.34 14.59
N ARG A 463 7.28 0.15 13.39
CA ARG A 463 6.31 0.29 12.31
C ARG A 463 6.33 -0.93 11.42
N ALA A 464 5.16 -1.45 11.15
CA ALA A 464 4.91 -2.47 10.16
C ALA A 464 4.45 -1.83 8.84
N LEU A 465 4.87 -2.37 7.71
CA LEU A 465 4.31 -2.01 6.42
C LEU A 465 2.87 -2.52 6.35
N PHE A 466 1.95 -1.63 6.01
CA PHE A 466 0.54 -1.97 5.95
C PHE A 466 0.26 -2.99 4.83
N GLY A 467 -0.39 -4.10 5.21
CA GLY A 467 -0.85 -5.13 4.27
C GLY A 467 0.17 -6.23 3.95
N GLU A 468 1.34 -6.23 4.57
CA GLU A 468 2.23 -7.38 4.54
C GLU A 468 1.84 -8.43 5.58
N LYS A 469 1.91 -9.72 5.18
CA LYS A 469 1.74 -10.84 6.11
C LYS A 469 3.11 -11.17 6.70
N TYR A 470 3.24 -10.98 7.98
CA TYR A 470 4.46 -11.33 8.71
C TYR A 470 4.39 -12.78 9.22
N GLY A 471 5.56 -13.43 9.29
CA GLY A 471 5.68 -14.75 9.94
C GLY A 471 5.61 -14.65 11.47
N GLU A 472 5.91 -15.76 12.14
CA GLU A 472 5.95 -15.82 13.62
C GLU A 472 7.03 -14.91 14.20
N GLU A 473 8.10 -14.65 13.44
CA GLU A 473 9.20 -13.73 13.79
C GLU A 473 9.42 -12.67 12.71
N VAL A 474 9.72 -11.46 13.14
CA VAL A 474 10.04 -10.31 12.30
C VAL A 474 11.37 -9.70 12.68
N ARG A 475 12.07 -9.19 11.68
CA ARG A 475 13.32 -8.44 11.86
C ARG A 475 12.98 -6.96 12.01
N VAL A 476 13.37 -6.36 13.13
CA VAL A 476 13.16 -4.95 13.46
C VAL A 476 14.48 -4.22 13.39
N VAL A 477 14.52 -3.14 12.62
CA VAL A 477 15.72 -2.32 12.41
C VAL A 477 15.51 -0.95 13.06
N GLY A 478 16.43 -0.59 13.95
CA GLY A 478 16.43 0.69 14.65
C GLY A 478 17.65 1.54 14.27
N MET A 479 17.43 2.84 13.99
CA MET A 479 18.51 3.75 13.63
C MET A 479 18.26 5.20 14.07
N GLY A 480 19.35 5.92 14.39
CA GLY A 480 19.30 7.27 14.90
C GLY A 480 18.88 7.36 16.38
N VAL A 481 19.34 8.37 17.06
CA VAL A 481 19.02 8.63 18.48
C VAL A 481 18.46 10.03 18.62
N ARG A 482 17.23 10.16 19.13
CA ARG A 482 16.60 11.47 19.40
C ARG A 482 17.39 12.28 20.42
N PRO A 483 17.39 13.60 20.33
CA PRO A 483 18.00 14.49 21.32
C PRO A 483 17.56 14.16 22.76
N GLU A 484 18.37 14.58 23.73
CA GLU A 484 18.04 14.39 25.14
C GLU A 484 16.76 15.17 25.49
N GLY A 485 15.81 14.49 26.17
CA GLY A 485 14.49 15.04 26.49
C GLY A 485 13.42 14.79 25.43
N GLU A 486 13.79 14.33 24.23
CA GLU A 486 12.83 13.97 23.19
C GLU A 486 12.60 12.44 23.15
N THR A 487 11.34 12.06 23.09
CA THR A 487 10.93 10.64 22.93
C THR A 487 9.84 10.52 21.87
N GLY A 488 9.81 9.39 21.19
CA GLY A 488 8.78 9.00 20.24
C GLY A 488 8.14 7.66 20.62
N PRO A 489 7.34 7.05 19.76
CA PRO A 489 6.73 5.74 19.99
C PRO A 489 7.75 4.65 20.35
N ALA A 490 8.95 4.71 19.77
CA ALA A 490 10.08 3.80 20.03
C ALA A 490 11.07 4.36 21.06
N GLY A 491 10.63 5.18 22.00
CA GLY A 491 11.48 5.83 22.99
C GLY A 491 12.45 6.82 22.33
N ARG A 492 13.75 6.67 22.57
CA ARG A 492 14.80 7.51 21.99
C ARG A 492 15.28 7.08 20.60
N ILE A 493 14.85 5.93 20.09
CA ILE A 493 15.20 5.51 18.72
C ILE A 493 14.43 6.40 17.74
N TYR A 494 15.12 6.96 16.75
CA TYR A 494 14.51 7.86 15.78
C TYR A 494 13.62 7.13 14.81
N SER A 495 14.16 6.14 14.09
CA SER A 495 13.40 5.26 13.20
C SER A 495 13.48 3.81 13.69
N LEU A 496 12.33 3.16 13.87
CA LEU A 496 12.21 1.75 14.25
C LEU A 496 11.16 1.10 13.37
N GLU A 497 11.59 0.20 12.46
CA GLU A 497 10.73 -0.37 11.44
C GLU A 497 10.98 -1.86 11.22
N LEU A 498 9.93 -2.60 10.80
CA LEU A 498 10.05 -3.97 10.35
C LEU A 498 10.72 -3.98 8.97
N CYS A 499 11.88 -4.60 8.85
CA CYS A 499 12.62 -4.62 7.60
C CYS A 499 13.51 -5.86 7.44
N GLY A 500 13.31 -6.60 6.34
CA GLY A 500 14.13 -7.75 5.95
C GLY A 500 15.30 -7.41 5.03
N GLY A 501 15.54 -6.13 4.72
CA GLY A 501 16.60 -5.71 3.81
C GLY A 501 17.98 -5.61 4.46
N THR A 502 18.97 -5.22 3.66
CA THR A 502 20.35 -5.00 4.12
C THR A 502 20.59 -3.55 4.45
N HIS A 503 21.30 -3.26 5.54
CA HIS A 503 21.53 -1.92 6.07
C HIS A 503 22.99 -1.66 6.36
N VAL A 504 23.34 -0.38 6.49
CA VAL A 504 24.63 0.05 7.02
C VAL A 504 24.76 -0.35 8.50
N ARG A 505 25.97 -0.45 9.00
CA ARG A 505 26.20 -0.73 10.43
C ARG A 505 26.06 0.50 11.30
N ARG A 506 26.41 1.66 10.75
CA ARG A 506 26.31 2.98 11.40
C ARG A 506 25.71 3.97 10.42
N THR A 507 24.94 4.93 10.93
CA THR A 507 24.26 5.92 10.07
C THR A 507 25.25 6.78 9.27
N GLY A 508 26.47 6.99 9.77
CA GLY A 508 27.54 7.72 9.06
C GLY A 508 28.00 7.07 7.75
N GLU A 509 27.85 5.75 7.61
CA GLU A 509 28.19 5.04 6.37
C GLU A 509 27.26 5.39 5.17
N ILE A 510 26.11 6.04 5.43
CA ILE A 510 25.22 6.56 4.39
C ILE A 510 25.91 7.69 3.60
N GLY A 511 26.75 8.49 4.27
CA GLY A 511 27.41 9.65 3.69
C GLY A 511 26.47 10.86 3.54
N LEU A 512 26.49 11.51 2.39
CA LEU A 512 25.62 12.65 2.08
C LEU A 512 24.26 12.16 1.56
N PHE A 513 23.17 12.79 2.00
CA PHE A 513 21.83 12.57 1.48
C PHE A 513 21.33 13.81 0.72
N ARG A 514 20.76 13.62 -0.48
CA ARG A 514 20.18 14.69 -1.31
C ARG A 514 18.82 14.30 -1.86
N LEU A 515 17.80 15.11 -1.61
CA LEU A 515 16.53 15.03 -2.33
C LEU A 515 16.71 15.60 -3.74
N VAL A 516 16.38 14.80 -4.77
CA VAL A 516 16.60 15.20 -6.17
C VAL A 516 15.32 15.43 -6.95
N GLY A 517 14.22 14.89 -6.50
CA GLY A 517 12.93 15.04 -7.15
C GLY A 517 11.75 14.78 -6.24
N GLU A 518 10.63 15.43 -6.55
CA GLU A 518 9.32 15.16 -5.96
C GLU A 518 8.25 15.27 -7.05
N ALA A 519 7.36 14.29 -7.11
CA ALA A 519 6.27 14.25 -8.08
C ALA A 519 5.01 13.59 -7.50
N ALA A 520 3.86 13.80 -8.16
CA ALA A 520 2.67 12.99 -7.91
C ALA A 520 2.82 11.63 -8.61
N SER A 521 2.65 10.53 -7.89
CA SER A 521 2.68 9.16 -8.43
C SER A 521 1.29 8.63 -8.73
N ALA A 522 0.34 8.88 -7.83
CA ALA A 522 -1.07 8.53 -7.96
C ALA A 522 -1.93 9.51 -7.15
N ALA A 523 -3.25 9.34 -7.19
CA ALA A 523 -4.14 10.13 -6.34
C ALA A 523 -3.83 9.90 -4.86
N GLY A 524 -3.43 10.97 -4.14
CA GLY A 524 -3.06 10.89 -2.73
C GLY A 524 -1.71 10.24 -2.44
N VAL A 525 -0.88 10.00 -3.47
CA VAL A 525 0.46 9.42 -3.33
C VAL A 525 1.49 10.36 -3.94
N ARG A 526 2.46 10.75 -3.13
CA ARG A 526 3.64 11.52 -3.57
C ARG A 526 4.83 10.58 -3.69
N ARG A 527 5.71 10.93 -4.60
CA ARG A 527 6.97 10.23 -4.86
C ARG A 527 8.12 11.17 -4.62
N VAL A 528 9.11 10.74 -3.86
CA VAL A 528 10.40 11.41 -3.75
C VAL A 528 11.50 10.51 -4.29
N GLU A 529 12.51 11.11 -4.90
CA GLU A 529 13.75 10.46 -5.28
C GLU A 529 14.90 11.13 -4.55
N ALA A 530 15.86 10.33 -4.09
CA ALA A 530 17.03 10.82 -3.39
C ALA A 530 18.28 10.00 -3.74
N LEU A 531 19.43 10.60 -3.50
CA LEU A 531 20.75 10.04 -3.68
C LEU A 531 21.49 10.01 -2.35
N THR A 532 22.41 9.06 -2.18
CA THR A 532 23.30 8.99 -1.02
C THR A 532 24.77 8.89 -1.43
N GLY A 533 25.64 9.18 -0.48
CA GLY A 533 27.09 8.98 -0.61
C GLY A 533 27.69 9.63 -1.84
N GLU A 534 28.44 8.83 -2.63
CA GLU A 534 29.17 9.32 -3.81
C GLU A 534 28.23 9.87 -4.88
N ALA A 535 27.07 9.22 -5.12
CA ALA A 535 26.11 9.70 -6.12
C ALA A 535 25.55 11.08 -5.79
N ALA A 536 25.31 11.37 -4.50
CA ALA A 536 24.90 12.69 -4.04
C ALA A 536 26.00 13.73 -4.24
N LEU A 537 27.25 13.38 -3.91
CA LEU A 537 28.41 14.25 -4.08
C LEU A 537 28.70 14.55 -5.56
N GLU A 538 28.61 13.53 -6.43
CA GLU A 538 28.80 13.71 -7.88
C GLU A 538 27.76 14.65 -8.47
N ARG A 539 26.51 14.56 -8.01
CA ARG A 539 25.46 15.48 -8.41
C ARG A 539 25.77 16.93 -7.99
N ASP A 540 26.17 17.15 -6.73
CA ASP A 540 26.52 18.49 -6.24
C ASP A 540 27.67 19.08 -7.05
N ARG A 541 28.73 18.30 -7.31
CA ARG A 541 29.85 18.71 -8.17
C ARG A 541 29.42 19.01 -9.61
N ALA A 542 28.47 18.24 -10.15
CA ALA A 542 27.97 18.49 -11.50
C ALA A 542 27.16 19.80 -11.56
N GLN A 543 26.36 20.11 -10.53
CA GLN A 543 25.64 21.37 -10.43
C GLN A 543 26.58 22.57 -10.26
N GLU A 544 27.62 22.42 -9.43
CA GLU A 544 28.66 23.43 -9.24
C GLU A 544 29.40 23.75 -10.54
N ARG A 545 29.80 22.70 -11.30
CA ARG A 545 30.42 22.89 -12.62
C ARG A 545 29.48 23.59 -13.61
N ALA A 546 28.20 23.20 -13.64
CA ALA A 546 27.21 23.81 -14.53
C ALA A 546 27.01 25.30 -14.20
N LEU A 547 26.92 25.64 -12.91
CA LEU A 547 26.84 27.02 -12.44
C LEU A 547 28.10 27.80 -12.80
N GLY A 548 29.29 27.20 -12.68
CA GLY A 548 30.56 27.79 -13.08
C GLY A 548 30.60 28.16 -14.57
N VAL A 549 30.13 27.25 -15.45
CA VAL A 549 30.04 27.52 -16.90
C VAL A 549 29.09 28.67 -17.20
N ILE A 550 27.94 28.73 -16.51
CA ILE A 550 26.97 29.82 -16.67
C ILE A 550 27.59 31.16 -16.20
N ALA A 551 28.25 31.18 -15.04
CA ALA A 551 28.89 32.37 -14.47
C ALA A 551 30.01 32.89 -15.39
N GLU A 552 30.82 31.99 -15.97
CA GLU A 552 31.84 32.34 -16.95
C GLU A 552 31.24 32.98 -18.21
N ALA A 553 30.17 32.37 -18.75
CA ALA A 553 29.44 32.91 -19.91
C ALA A 553 28.87 34.31 -19.62
N LEU A 554 28.38 34.54 -18.40
CA LEU A 554 27.81 35.82 -17.94
C LEU A 554 28.90 36.81 -17.46
N ARG A 555 30.15 36.40 -17.37
CA ARG A 555 31.28 37.15 -16.83
C ARG A 555 31.00 37.73 -15.44
N CYS A 556 30.54 36.90 -14.54
CA CYS A 556 30.23 37.27 -13.14
C CYS A 556 30.66 36.16 -12.17
N ALA A 557 30.60 36.43 -10.87
CA ALA A 557 30.76 35.39 -9.86
C ALA A 557 29.56 34.41 -9.89
N PRO A 558 29.75 33.13 -9.53
CA PRO A 558 28.66 32.14 -9.50
C PRO A 558 27.43 32.62 -8.72
N GLU A 559 27.64 33.32 -7.60
CA GLU A 559 26.57 33.82 -6.73
C GLU A 559 25.75 34.95 -7.41
N GLU A 560 26.33 35.66 -8.37
CA GLU A 560 25.68 36.75 -9.12
C GLU A 560 24.91 36.23 -10.36
N ALA A 561 25.17 35.00 -10.79
CA ALA A 561 24.60 34.45 -12.02
C ALA A 561 23.07 34.46 -12.04
N PRO A 562 22.33 34.09 -10.96
CA PRO A 562 20.88 34.17 -10.93
C PRO A 562 20.32 35.58 -11.19
N ALA A 563 20.94 36.60 -10.57
CA ALA A 563 20.52 38.00 -10.74
C ALA A 563 20.84 38.57 -12.15
N ARG A 564 21.83 37.97 -12.83
CA ARG A 564 22.22 38.35 -14.19
C ARG A 564 21.33 37.71 -15.27
N VAL A 565 20.66 36.59 -14.93
CA VAL A 565 19.75 35.87 -15.84
C VAL A 565 18.32 36.41 -15.70
N ALA A 566 17.91 36.88 -14.53
CA ALA A 566 16.60 37.51 -14.28
C ALA A 566 16.52 38.91 -14.89
#